data_3c4e1e712ecfd3ff39e0cb8272077133
#
_entry.id   3c4e1e712ecfd3ff39e0cb8272077133
#
_cell.length_a   1.000
_cell.length_b   1.000
_cell.length_c   1.000
_cell.angle_alpha   90.00
_cell.angle_beta   90.00
_cell.angle_gamma   90.00
#
_symmetry.space_group_name_H-M   'P 1'
#
loop_
_entity.id
_entity.type
_entity.pdbx_description
1 polymer ?
#
loop_
_entity_poly.entity_id
_entity_poly.type
_entity_poly.pdbx_seq_one_letter_code
_entity_poly.pdbx_strand_id
1 'polypeptide(L)'
;TVGSRRAGSFVNDGINPWFFDDTEYGRGMYYTLADLREIVAYASARNIEIMPEIDMPGHMVAALAAYPELSCLPKQTYKVRITPGISHDVLNVGDDKVIDFLKTVLGHVAEVFPGKYIHLGGDECPTDRWKNNALCRQRIKDEKLSGVEELQPWLVETLAEYLQKKYNKQIVVWDELIAKDKTNFWKKPT
;
A
#
# COMPACT_ATOMS: atom_id res chain seq x y z
N THR A 1 9.02 9.18 -4.74
CA THR A 1 7.57 8.94 -4.74
C THR A 1 7.12 8.32 -6.05
N VAL A 2 6.03 7.53 -6.01
CA VAL A 2 5.49 6.83 -7.19
C VAL A 2 5.09 7.83 -8.28
N GLY A 3 4.43 8.91 -7.90
CA GLY A 3 4.00 9.96 -8.82
C GLY A 3 5.17 10.59 -9.57
N SER A 4 6.25 10.92 -8.88
CA SER A 4 7.42 11.58 -9.49
C SER A 4 8.16 10.69 -10.49
N ARG A 5 8.04 9.36 -10.41
CA ARG A 5 8.70 8.44 -11.32
C ARG A 5 7.94 8.23 -12.63
N ARG A 6 6.62 8.36 -12.62
CA ARG A 6 5.73 8.02 -13.73
C ARG A 6 4.66 9.06 -14.02
N ALA A 7 4.83 10.26 -13.52
CA ALA A 7 3.84 11.32 -13.67
C ALA A 7 3.46 11.56 -15.14
N GLY A 8 4.43 11.59 -16.04
CA GLY A 8 4.21 11.76 -17.47
C GLY A 8 3.55 10.58 -18.20
N SER A 9 3.15 9.52 -17.50
CA SER A 9 2.45 8.39 -18.11
C SER A 9 0.93 8.56 -18.14
N PHE A 10 0.41 9.65 -17.61
CA PHE A 10 -1.01 9.98 -17.66
C PHE A 10 -1.36 10.50 -19.05
N VAL A 11 -2.07 9.70 -19.83
CA VAL A 11 -2.66 10.15 -21.08
C VAL A 11 -4.07 10.64 -20.74
N ASN A 12 -4.36 11.90 -21.06
CA ASN A 12 -5.72 12.37 -21.13
C ASN A 12 -6.41 11.63 -22.28
N ASP A 13 -7.19 10.62 -21.95
CA ASP A 13 -7.97 9.85 -22.94
C ASP A 13 -9.29 10.54 -23.30
N GLY A 14 -9.49 11.78 -22.89
CA GLY A 14 -10.70 12.55 -23.11
C GLY A 14 -11.86 12.19 -22.18
N ILE A 15 -11.72 11.18 -21.34
CA ILE A 15 -12.76 10.69 -20.43
C ILE A 15 -12.70 11.41 -19.08
N ASN A 16 -11.49 11.83 -18.67
CA ASN A 16 -11.30 12.45 -17.37
C ASN A 16 -10.35 13.68 -17.46
N PRO A 17 -10.87 14.88 -17.75
CA PRO A 17 -10.08 16.09 -17.98
C PRO A 17 -9.35 16.60 -16.71
N TRP A 18 -9.52 15.94 -15.56
CA TRP A 18 -8.93 16.34 -14.28
C TRP A 18 -7.58 15.70 -13.99
N PHE A 19 -7.13 14.77 -14.83
CA PHE A 19 -5.82 14.17 -14.69
C PHE A 19 -4.83 14.84 -15.63
N PHE A 20 -4.00 15.69 -15.06
CA PHE A 20 -2.95 16.39 -15.79
C PHE A 20 -1.66 15.58 -15.80
N ASP A 21 -1.03 15.54 -16.96
CA ASP A 21 0.36 15.17 -17.09
C ASP A 21 1.19 16.23 -16.37
N ASP A 22 1.94 15.86 -15.33
CA ASP A 22 2.77 16.80 -14.59
C ASP A 22 3.95 17.34 -15.41
N THR A 23 4.26 16.70 -16.54
CA THR A 23 5.23 17.23 -17.50
C THR A 23 4.73 18.50 -18.17
N GLU A 24 3.41 18.68 -18.36
CA GLU A 24 2.80 19.87 -18.94
C GLU A 24 2.92 21.08 -18.01
N TYR A 25 2.84 20.84 -16.69
CA TYR A 25 2.85 21.91 -15.68
C TYR A 25 4.20 22.03 -14.94
N GLY A 26 5.16 21.17 -15.25
CA GLY A 26 6.48 21.19 -14.65
C GLY A 26 6.51 20.93 -13.13
N ARG A 27 5.40 20.44 -12.57
CA ARG A 27 5.27 20.11 -11.15
C ARG A 27 4.52 18.79 -11.00
N GLY A 28 5.10 17.86 -10.26
CA GLY A 28 4.40 16.62 -9.89
C GLY A 28 3.14 16.94 -9.07
N MET A 29 2.05 16.25 -9.36
CA MET A 29 0.79 16.34 -8.61
C MET A 29 0.88 15.49 -7.33
N TYR A 30 1.84 15.80 -6.48
CA TYR A 30 2.09 15.11 -5.20
C TYR A 30 2.62 16.08 -4.15
N TYR A 31 2.42 15.75 -2.91
CA TYR A 31 3.01 16.50 -1.79
C TYR A 31 4.48 16.18 -1.65
N THR A 32 5.30 17.22 -1.51
CA THR A 32 6.70 17.07 -1.09
C THR A 32 6.77 16.77 0.42
N LEU A 33 7.93 16.34 0.90
CA LEU A 33 8.13 16.17 2.34
C LEU A 33 7.94 17.49 3.12
N ALA A 34 8.26 18.63 2.50
CA ALA A 34 8.06 19.95 3.09
C ALA A 34 6.55 20.24 3.22
N ASP A 35 5.78 19.98 2.15
CA ASP A 35 4.32 20.17 2.17
C ASP A 35 3.65 19.28 3.24
N LEU A 36 4.06 18.02 3.32
CA LEU A 36 3.51 17.10 4.32
C LEU A 36 3.79 17.57 5.76
N ARG A 37 5.01 18.06 6.02
CA ARG A 37 5.36 18.61 7.34
C ARG A 37 4.59 19.89 7.65
N GLU A 38 4.37 20.75 6.67
CA GLU A 38 3.54 21.95 6.81
C GLU A 38 2.09 21.57 7.13
N ILE A 39 1.50 20.61 6.40
CA ILE A 39 0.15 20.10 6.66
C ILE A 39 0.03 19.55 8.08
N VAL A 40 1.00 18.75 8.53
CA VAL A 40 1.03 18.20 9.90
C VAL A 40 1.10 19.32 10.93
N ALA A 41 1.99 20.31 10.73
CA ALA A 41 2.12 21.44 11.65
C ALA A 41 0.85 22.30 11.71
N TYR A 42 0.23 22.54 10.56
CA TYR A 42 -1.03 23.30 10.46
C TYR A 42 -2.19 22.61 11.19
N ALA A 43 -2.31 21.28 11.03
CA ALA A 43 -3.32 20.48 11.72
C ALA A 43 -3.08 20.45 13.24
N SER A 44 -1.84 20.20 13.65
CA SER A 44 -1.45 20.14 15.06
C SER A 44 -1.73 21.44 15.81
N ALA A 45 -1.49 22.60 15.17
CA ALA A 45 -1.82 23.91 15.77
C ALA A 45 -3.34 24.11 16.01
N ARG A 46 -4.16 23.21 15.48
CA ARG A 46 -5.64 23.19 15.63
C ARG A 46 -6.15 22.00 16.43
N ASN A 47 -5.24 21.30 17.12
CA ASN A 47 -5.54 20.06 17.85
C ASN A 47 -6.15 18.96 16.96
N ILE A 48 -5.71 18.89 15.68
CA ILE A 48 -6.09 17.84 14.74
C ILE A 48 -4.88 16.93 14.52
N GLU A 49 -5.04 15.65 14.74
CA GLU A 49 -4.05 14.64 14.38
C GLU A 49 -4.36 14.09 12.98
N ILE A 50 -3.33 13.99 12.15
CA ILE A 50 -3.45 13.39 10.81
C ILE A 50 -3.02 11.93 10.91
N MET A 51 -3.92 11.02 10.58
CA MET A 51 -3.62 9.62 10.38
C MET A 51 -3.40 9.38 8.87
N PRO A 52 -2.18 9.07 8.45
CA PRO A 52 -1.91 8.76 7.04
C PRO A 52 -2.47 7.38 6.69
N GLU A 53 -2.99 7.24 5.48
CA GLU A 53 -3.39 5.96 4.91
C GLU A 53 -2.50 5.62 3.72
N ILE A 54 -1.93 4.41 3.73
CA ILE A 54 -1.20 3.80 2.62
C ILE A 54 -1.84 2.46 2.37
N ASP A 55 -2.80 2.43 1.48
CA ASP A 55 -3.57 1.23 1.19
C ASP A 55 -2.72 0.15 0.51
N MET A 56 -2.82 -1.08 1.05
CA MET A 56 -2.04 -2.24 0.59
C MET A 56 -2.67 -3.56 1.04
N PRO A 57 -2.41 -4.66 0.34
CA PRO A 57 -1.66 -4.84 -0.90
C PRO A 57 -2.52 -4.68 -2.16
N GLY A 58 -3.82 -4.45 -2.02
CA GLY A 58 -4.75 -3.98 -3.05
C GLY A 58 -4.50 -2.50 -3.38
N HIS A 59 -5.25 -1.96 -4.33
CA HIS A 59 -5.23 -0.55 -4.73
C HIS A 59 -3.86 0.05 -5.09
N MET A 60 -2.86 -0.81 -5.37
CA MET A 60 -1.46 -0.46 -5.59
C MET A 60 -1.06 -0.36 -7.07
N VAL A 61 -2.02 -0.28 -8.00
CA VAL A 61 -1.72 -0.25 -9.44
C VAL A 61 -0.86 0.97 -9.82
N ALA A 62 -1.01 2.11 -9.14
CA ALA A 62 -0.14 3.27 -9.35
C ALA A 62 1.33 2.95 -8.94
N ALA A 63 1.52 2.22 -7.85
CA ALA A 63 2.84 1.72 -7.46
C ALA A 63 3.38 0.72 -8.48
N LEU A 64 2.55 -0.22 -8.96
CA LEU A 64 2.93 -1.19 -9.99
C LEU A 64 3.27 -0.54 -11.33
N ALA A 65 2.62 0.58 -11.67
CA ALA A 65 2.98 1.35 -12.85
C ALA A 65 4.39 1.96 -12.75
N ALA A 66 4.84 2.29 -11.56
CA ALA A 66 6.18 2.81 -11.29
C ALA A 66 7.21 1.69 -11.03
N TYR A 67 6.79 0.59 -10.44
CA TYR A 67 7.61 -0.53 -9.96
C TYR A 67 6.95 -1.87 -10.35
N PRO A 68 6.90 -2.23 -11.64
CA PRO A 68 6.22 -3.44 -12.11
C PRO A 68 6.79 -4.72 -11.50
N GLU A 69 8.06 -4.69 -11.08
CA GLU A 69 8.74 -5.77 -10.39
C GLU A 69 8.11 -6.18 -9.04
N LEU A 70 7.28 -5.32 -8.46
CA LEU A 70 6.57 -5.61 -7.20
C LEU A 70 5.28 -6.41 -7.41
N SER A 71 4.89 -6.65 -8.67
CA SER A 71 3.67 -7.38 -9.01
C SER A 71 3.86 -8.89 -9.05
N CYS A 72 2.74 -9.62 -9.06
CA CYS A 72 2.74 -11.05 -9.37
C CYS A 72 3.06 -11.35 -10.85
N LEU A 73 3.01 -10.35 -11.72
CA LEU A 73 3.29 -10.44 -13.17
C LEU A 73 4.31 -9.36 -13.56
N PRO A 74 5.59 -9.51 -13.16
CA PRO A 74 6.60 -8.45 -13.26
C PRO A 74 6.99 -8.07 -14.70
N LYS A 75 6.62 -8.89 -15.69
CA LYS A 75 6.85 -8.60 -17.11
C LYS A 75 5.69 -7.81 -17.75
N GLN A 76 4.57 -7.65 -17.04
CA GLN A 76 3.43 -6.88 -17.51
C GLN A 76 3.73 -5.39 -17.41
N THR A 77 3.26 -4.61 -18.39
CA THR A 77 3.27 -3.15 -18.32
C THR A 77 2.00 -2.68 -17.61
N TYR A 78 2.16 -1.93 -16.55
CA TYR A 78 1.06 -1.33 -15.81
C TYR A 78 0.92 0.14 -16.17
N LYS A 79 -0.33 0.61 -16.20
CA LYS A 79 -0.67 2.03 -16.31
C LYS A 79 -1.43 2.46 -15.06
N VAL A 80 -1.26 3.69 -14.64
CA VAL A 80 -2.08 4.27 -13.57
C VAL A 80 -3.54 4.20 -14.00
N ARG A 81 -4.40 3.71 -13.09
CA ARG A 81 -5.83 3.57 -13.38
C ARG A 81 -6.51 4.93 -13.39
N ILE A 82 -7.40 5.10 -14.36
CA ILE A 82 -8.24 6.28 -14.54
C ILE A 82 -9.73 5.94 -14.43
N THR A 83 -10.06 4.66 -14.18
CA THR A 83 -11.42 4.17 -14.01
C THR A 83 -11.62 3.65 -12.60
N PRO A 84 -12.83 3.81 -12.01
CA PRO A 84 -13.15 3.24 -10.70
C PRO A 84 -13.18 1.71 -10.75
N GLY A 85 -13.21 1.08 -9.57
CA GLY A 85 -13.39 -0.35 -9.37
C GLY A 85 -12.15 -1.08 -8.85
N ILE A 86 -12.31 -2.36 -8.54
CA ILE A 86 -11.30 -3.23 -7.95
C ILE A 86 -10.34 -3.72 -9.04
N SER A 87 -9.05 -3.75 -8.73
CA SER A 87 -8.04 -4.35 -9.59
C SER A 87 -7.62 -5.72 -9.07
N HIS A 88 -7.47 -6.69 -9.97
CA HIS A 88 -6.85 -7.98 -9.66
C HIS A 88 -5.32 -7.89 -9.55
N ASP A 89 -4.72 -6.80 -10.01
CA ASP A 89 -3.28 -6.58 -9.93
C ASP A 89 -2.92 -5.98 -8.57
N VAL A 90 -2.46 -6.84 -7.70
CA VAL A 90 -2.06 -6.56 -6.32
C VAL A 90 -0.55 -6.78 -6.15
N LEU A 91 0.02 -6.31 -5.05
CA LEU A 91 1.43 -6.58 -4.72
C LEU A 91 1.68 -8.07 -4.55
N ASN A 92 2.88 -8.51 -4.95
CA ASN A 92 3.34 -9.89 -4.75
C ASN A 92 3.86 -10.08 -3.32
N VAL A 93 2.96 -10.37 -2.40
CA VAL A 93 3.29 -10.53 -0.97
C VAL A 93 4.17 -11.77 -0.67
N GLY A 94 4.41 -12.62 -1.66
CA GLY A 94 5.37 -13.73 -1.57
C GLY A 94 6.81 -13.30 -1.73
N ASP A 95 7.08 -12.12 -2.30
CA ASP A 95 8.44 -11.62 -2.57
C ASP A 95 8.92 -10.72 -1.42
N ASP A 96 10.08 -11.04 -0.84
CA ASP A 96 10.69 -10.23 0.23
C ASP A 96 10.99 -8.81 -0.22
N LYS A 97 11.26 -8.58 -1.51
CA LYS A 97 11.46 -7.22 -2.05
C LYS A 97 10.22 -6.34 -1.88
N VAL A 98 9.03 -6.93 -1.95
CA VAL A 98 7.77 -6.22 -1.69
C VAL A 98 7.68 -5.83 -0.21
N ILE A 99 8.03 -6.75 0.68
CA ILE A 99 8.02 -6.49 2.13
C ILE A 99 9.01 -5.36 2.47
N ASP A 100 10.22 -5.40 1.92
CA ASP A 100 11.24 -4.37 2.13
C ASP A 100 10.83 -3.01 1.55
N PHE A 101 10.21 -3.01 0.38
CA PHE A 101 9.64 -1.80 -0.22
C PHE A 101 8.58 -1.18 0.70
N LEU A 102 7.62 -1.98 1.18
CA LEU A 102 6.57 -1.51 2.07
C LEU A 102 7.13 -1.00 3.40
N LYS A 103 8.08 -1.71 4.01
CA LYS A 103 8.78 -1.23 5.22
C LYS A 103 9.50 0.10 4.99
N THR A 104 10.10 0.28 3.83
CA THR A 104 10.77 1.55 3.47
C THR A 104 9.76 2.69 3.35
N VAL A 105 8.66 2.48 2.63
CA VAL A 105 7.59 3.47 2.49
C VAL A 105 6.99 3.84 3.84
N LEU A 106 6.60 2.83 4.62
CA LEU A 106 6.00 3.04 5.94
C LEU A 106 6.97 3.68 6.94
N GLY A 107 8.27 3.42 6.81
CA GLY A 107 9.30 4.10 7.60
C GLY A 107 9.30 5.61 7.34
N HIS A 108 9.27 6.03 6.08
CA HIS A 108 9.18 7.46 5.74
C HIS A 108 7.87 8.08 6.21
N VAL A 109 6.75 7.36 6.09
CA VAL A 109 5.45 7.82 6.61
C VAL A 109 5.53 8.01 8.12
N ALA A 110 6.09 7.06 8.86
CA ALA A 110 6.22 7.12 10.31
C ALA A 110 7.09 8.30 10.80
N GLU A 111 8.10 8.69 10.02
CA GLU A 111 8.98 9.84 10.31
C GLU A 111 8.29 11.20 10.07
N VAL A 112 7.35 11.25 9.14
CA VAL A 112 6.63 12.49 8.77
C VAL A 112 5.43 12.73 9.68
N PHE A 113 4.67 11.68 9.99
CA PHE A 113 3.44 11.78 10.75
C PHE A 113 3.66 11.36 12.21
N PRO A 114 3.63 12.30 13.17
CA PRO A 114 3.94 12.03 14.57
C PRO A 114 2.85 11.24 15.30
N GLY A 115 1.63 11.20 14.76
CA GLY A 115 0.47 10.52 15.35
C GLY A 115 0.75 9.04 15.63
N LYS A 116 -0.02 8.47 16.53
CA LYS A 116 0.16 7.08 16.98
C LYS A 116 -0.19 6.05 15.91
N TYR A 117 -1.11 6.39 15.02
CA TYR A 117 -1.74 5.44 14.11
C TYR A 117 -1.32 5.66 12.66
N ILE A 118 -1.16 4.56 11.92
CA ILE A 118 -1.01 4.53 10.47
C ILE A 118 -2.06 3.56 9.93
N HIS A 119 -2.86 4.00 8.96
CA HIS A 119 -3.84 3.16 8.30
C HIS A 119 -3.20 2.44 7.12
N LEU A 120 -3.35 1.12 7.04
CA LEU A 120 -2.78 0.29 5.98
C LEU A 120 -3.79 -0.10 4.89
N GLY A 121 -5.03 0.42 4.96
CA GLY A 121 -6.10 0.04 4.05
C GLY A 121 -6.53 -1.40 4.23
N GLY A 122 -6.35 -2.22 3.20
CA GLY A 122 -6.59 -3.66 3.24
C GLY A 122 -7.93 -4.09 2.70
N ASP A 123 -8.71 -3.16 2.14
CA ASP A 123 -9.97 -3.43 1.48
C ASP A 123 -9.77 -3.96 0.04
N GLU A 124 -10.81 -4.57 -0.48
CA GLU A 124 -10.97 -4.95 -1.89
C GLU A 124 -9.73 -5.63 -2.52
N CYS A 125 -9.07 -6.53 -1.78
CA CYS A 125 -7.86 -7.21 -2.22
C CYS A 125 -8.18 -8.62 -2.77
N PRO A 126 -8.21 -8.82 -4.11
CA PRO A 126 -8.40 -10.13 -4.72
C PRO A 126 -7.17 -11.03 -4.55
N THR A 127 -7.40 -12.34 -4.34
CA THR A 127 -6.33 -13.33 -4.14
C THR A 127 -5.93 -14.08 -5.42
N ASP A 128 -6.55 -13.78 -6.55
CA ASP A 128 -6.41 -14.56 -7.79
C ASP A 128 -4.97 -14.63 -8.30
N ARG A 129 -4.24 -13.51 -8.25
CA ARG A 129 -2.84 -13.45 -8.67
C ARG A 129 -1.95 -14.29 -7.77
N TRP A 130 -2.22 -14.31 -6.47
CA TRP A 130 -1.43 -15.08 -5.49
C TRP A 130 -1.59 -16.58 -5.64
N LYS A 131 -2.79 -17.07 -5.96
CA LYS A 131 -3.08 -18.51 -6.17
C LYS A 131 -2.12 -19.16 -7.14
N ASN A 132 -1.79 -18.44 -8.21
CA ASN A 132 -0.93 -18.94 -9.28
C ASN A 132 0.54 -18.48 -9.19
N ASN A 133 0.90 -17.67 -8.20
CA ASN A 133 2.25 -17.17 -8.01
C ASN A 133 3.10 -18.14 -7.19
N ALA A 134 4.29 -18.50 -7.68
CA ALA A 134 5.17 -19.47 -7.02
C ALA A 134 5.70 -18.96 -5.67
N LEU A 135 6.06 -17.66 -5.58
CA LEU A 135 6.57 -17.06 -4.35
C LEU A 135 5.48 -16.99 -3.28
N CYS A 136 4.24 -16.64 -3.66
CA CYS A 136 3.11 -16.65 -2.73
C CYS A 136 2.84 -18.06 -2.19
N ARG A 137 2.87 -19.09 -3.05
CA ARG A 137 2.73 -20.48 -2.61
C ARG A 137 3.88 -20.93 -1.70
N GLN A 138 5.11 -20.44 -1.95
CA GLN A 138 6.24 -20.73 -1.09
C GLN A 138 6.05 -20.04 0.27
N ARG A 139 5.67 -18.77 0.29
CA ARG A 139 5.38 -18.03 1.53
C ARG A 139 4.34 -18.75 2.40
N ILE A 140 3.24 -19.23 1.80
CA ILE A 140 2.22 -19.99 2.51
C ILE A 140 2.82 -21.20 3.25
N LYS A 141 3.77 -21.92 2.62
CA LYS A 141 4.44 -23.07 3.24
C LYS A 141 5.40 -22.64 4.35
N ASP A 142 6.22 -21.64 4.09
CA ASP A 142 7.27 -21.18 5.00
C ASP A 142 6.66 -20.61 6.29
N GLU A 143 5.60 -19.84 6.16
CA GLU A 143 4.87 -19.22 7.28
C GLU A 143 3.77 -20.14 7.86
N LYS A 144 3.63 -21.37 7.32
CA LYS A 144 2.62 -22.37 7.75
C LYS A 144 1.19 -21.84 7.72
N LEU A 145 0.87 -21.02 6.71
CA LEU A 145 -0.46 -20.49 6.50
C LEU A 145 -1.39 -21.59 5.95
N SER A 146 -2.68 -21.51 6.29
CA SER A 146 -3.67 -22.49 5.85
C SER A 146 -4.06 -22.34 4.37
N GLY A 147 -3.84 -21.15 3.80
CA GLY A 147 -4.19 -20.85 2.42
C GLY A 147 -3.85 -19.45 1.98
N VAL A 148 -4.22 -19.13 0.76
CA VAL A 148 -3.93 -17.83 0.12
C VAL A 148 -4.64 -16.67 0.83
N GLU A 149 -5.76 -16.94 1.45
CA GLU A 149 -6.56 -15.96 2.19
C GLU A 149 -5.83 -15.42 3.44
N GLU A 150 -4.85 -16.17 3.96
CA GLU A 150 -4.04 -15.77 5.11
C GLU A 150 -2.83 -14.91 4.74
N LEU A 151 -2.50 -14.78 3.47
CA LEU A 151 -1.35 -13.96 3.05
C LEU A 151 -1.54 -12.48 3.37
N GLN A 152 -2.75 -11.95 3.25
CA GLN A 152 -3.01 -10.55 3.56
C GLN A 152 -2.95 -10.29 5.07
N PRO A 153 -3.63 -11.05 5.95
CA PRO A 153 -3.45 -10.94 7.40
C PRO A 153 -1.99 -11.07 7.84
N TRP A 154 -1.27 -12.05 7.31
CA TRP A 154 0.16 -12.24 7.59
C TRP A 154 1.00 -11.00 7.23
N LEU A 155 0.77 -10.40 6.05
CA LEU A 155 1.44 -9.17 5.65
C LEU A 155 1.20 -8.05 6.64
N VAL A 156 -0.07 -7.85 7.00
CA VAL A 156 -0.47 -6.76 7.91
C VAL A 156 0.16 -6.95 9.28
N GLU A 157 0.19 -8.18 9.83
CA GLU A 157 0.87 -8.46 11.10
C GLU A 157 2.37 -8.18 11.02
N THR A 158 3.02 -8.64 9.93
CA THR A 158 4.45 -8.40 9.69
C THR A 158 4.79 -6.90 9.68
N LEU A 159 3.95 -6.09 9.05
CA LEU A 159 4.13 -4.64 8.99
C LEU A 159 3.76 -3.95 10.31
N ALA A 160 2.73 -4.44 11.01
CA ALA A 160 2.35 -3.97 12.33
C ALA A 160 3.47 -4.14 13.34
N GLU A 161 4.07 -5.35 13.39
CA GLU A 161 5.22 -5.61 14.25
C GLU A 161 6.42 -4.72 13.92
N TYR A 162 6.72 -4.52 12.63
CA TYR A 162 7.79 -3.63 12.20
C TYR A 162 7.54 -2.19 12.68
N LEU A 163 6.34 -1.67 12.45
CA LEU A 163 5.96 -0.31 12.85
C LEU A 163 5.96 -0.14 14.37
N GLN A 164 5.46 -1.14 15.10
CA GLN A 164 5.45 -1.10 16.56
C GLN A 164 6.87 -1.14 17.13
N LYS A 165 7.71 -2.07 16.67
CA LYS A 165 9.08 -2.26 17.19
C LYS A 165 10.00 -1.10 16.87
N LYS A 166 9.88 -0.51 15.68
CA LYS A 166 10.83 0.50 15.20
C LYS A 166 10.38 1.94 15.44
N TYR A 167 9.08 2.19 15.38
CA TYR A 167 8.53 3.54 15.41
C TYR A 167 7.50 3.76 16.52
N ASN A 168 7.18 2.74 17.32
CA ASN A 168 6.14 2.75 18.34
C ASN A 168 4.77 3.21 17.78
N LYS A 169 4.45 2.78 16.54
CA LYS A 169 3.18 3.05 15.87
C LYS A 169 2.26 1.85 15.96
N GLN A 170 0.96 2.12 15.96
CA GLN A 170 -0.09 1.14 15.82
C GLN A 170 -0.73 1.24 14.44
N ILE A 171 -1.27 0.14 13.95
CA ILE A 171 -1.95 0.12 12.66
C ILE A 171 -3.46 0.22 12.82
N VAL A 172 -4.11 0.72 11.77
CA VAL A 172 -5.55 0.65 11.52
C VAL A 172 -5.75 0.01 10.16
N VAL A 173 -6.81 -0.77 9.98
CA VAL A 173 -7.18 -1.40 8.71
C VAL A 173 -8.69 -1.34 8.52
N TRP A 174 -9.15 -1.53 7.30
CA TRP A 174 -10.57 -1.70 7.03
C TRP A 174 -11.09 -3.04 7.60
N ASP A 175 -12.32 -3.06 8.02
CA ASP A 175 -12.96 -4.22 8.68
C ASP A 175 -13.12 -5.44 7.77
N GLU A 176 -13.09 -5.26 6.45
CA GLU A 176 -13.05 -6.36 5.49
C GLU A 176 -11.93 -7.37 5.76
N LEU A 177 -10.79 -6.90 6.24
CA LEU A 177 -9.68 -7.76 6.57
C LEU A 177 -10.03 -8.69 7.75
N ILE A 178 -10.75 -8.17 8.74
CA ILE A 178 -11.22 -8.94 9.90
C ILE A 178 -12.29 -9.95 9.47
N ALA A 179 -13.19 -9.54 8.59
CA ALA A 179 -14.24 -10.41 8.05
C ALA A 179 -13.69 -11.59 7.23
N LYS A 180 -12.56 -11.37 6.55
CA LYS A 180 -11.84 -12.41 5.79
C LYS A 180 -11.03 -13.37 6.69
N ASP A 181 -10.74 -12.98 7.93
CA ASP A 181 -10.00 -13.80 8.87
C ASP A 181 -10.87 -14.94 9.44
N LYS A 182 -10.99 -16.02 8.68
CA LYS A 182 -11.65 -17.26 9.10
C LYS A 182 -10.86 -18.03 10.18
N THR A 183 -9.63 -17.62 10.46
CA THR A 183 -8.70 -18.37 11.30
C THR A 183 -8.58 -17.83 12.73
N ASN A 184 -9.29 -16.73 13.04
CA ASN A 184 -9.14 -16.00 14.30
C ASN A 184 -7.71 -15.48 14.55
N PHE A 185 -6.98 -15.19 13.46
CA PHE A 185 -5.62 -14.68 13.50
C PHE A 185 -5.50 -13.46 14.43
N TRP A 186 -6.43 -12.52 14.34
CA TRP A 186 -6.52 -11.32 15.17
C TRP A 186 -6.91 -11.57 16.63
N LYS A 187 -7.35 -12.78 16.99
CA LYS A 187 -7.73 -13.15 18.36
C LYS A 187 -6.60 -13.81 19.14
N LYS A 188 -5.42 -13.98 18.53
CA LYS A 188 -4.25 -14.48 19.28
C LYS A 188 -3.83 -13.44 20.29
N PRO A 189 -3.73 -13.75 21.59
CA PRO A 189 -3.19 -12.82 22.58
C PRO A 189 -1.77 -12.43 22.18
N THR A 190 -1.48 -11.14 22.16
CA THR A 190 -0.13 -10.60 22.06
C THR A 190 0.67 -10.86 23.31
#